data_d8a88377715c35f38e30f1e622ec8bf2
#
_entry.id   d8a88377715c35f38e30f1e622ec8bf2
#
_cell.length_a   1.000
_cell.length_b   1.000
_cell.length_c   1.000
_cell.angle_alpha   90.00
_cell.angle_beta   90.00
_cell.angle_gamma   90.00
#
_symmetry.space_group_name_H-M   'P 1'
#
loop_
_entity.id
_entity.type
_entity.pdbx_description
1 polymer ?
#
loop_
_entity_poly.entity_id
_entity_poly.type
_entity_poly.pdbx_seq_one_letter_code
_entity_poly.pdbx_strand_id
1 'polypeptide(L)'
;MNMQVVGRHIDLTEPIKNHINTAVDTLDKYNLDIISIRAIVSAEEKKGRPGISIEFTINLPHKNTIVIKQRDKDLYAAVDIAIGRAHKVLARHHEKMIDHSKPGMEQNTYDHLNLESDAGHEDEIVPMDLELHKPLEIEEALSMLKESSQHFLIFNDHDNKTRVLHKRNDEKFGLY
;
A
#
# COMPACT_ATOMS: atom_id res chain seq x y z
N MET A 1 -18.63 9.35 0.60
CA MET A 1 -17.16 9.43 0.44
C MET A 1 -16.71 10.89 0.47
N ASN A 2 -15.65 11.25 1.23
CA ASN A 2 -15.10 12.62 1.23
C ASN A 2 -13.90 12.68 0.29
N MET A 3 -13.92 13.59 -0.71
CA MET A 3 -12.86 13.70 -1.69
C MET A 3 -12.18 15.08 -1.63
N GLN A 4 -10.84 15.10 -1.69
CA GLN A 4 -10.04 16.32 -1.74
C GLN A 4 -9.01 16.24 -2.88
N VAL A 5 -8.99 17.23 -3.77
CA VAL A 5 -8.02 17.35 -4.85
C VAL A 5 -7.13 18.56 -4.59
N VAL A 6 -5.82 18.38 -4.57
CA VAL A 6 -4.82 19.42 -4.27
C VAL A 6 -3.74 19.46 -5.36
N GLY A 7 -3.46 20.64 -5.89
CA GLY A 7 -2.32 20.90 -6.78
C GLY A 7 -1.11 21.40 -6.02
N ARG A 8 0.07 20.85 -6.28
CA ARG A 8 1.37 21.34 -5.78
C ARG A 8 2.22 21.79 -6.96
N HIS A 9 2.54 23.06 -7.02
CA HIS A 9 3.31 23.67 -8.11
C HIS A 9 2.65 23.51 -9.50
N ILE A 10 1.32 23.33 -9.51
CA ILE A 10 0.49 23.23 -10.72
C ILE A 10 -0.90 23.76 -10.42
N ASP A 11 -1.45 24.54 -11.34
CA ASP A 11 -2.84 25.00 -11.26
C ASP A 11 -3.79 23.94 -11.81
N LEU A 12 -4.72 23.50 -10.97
CA LEU A 12 -5.72 22.52 -11.36
C LEU A 12 -6.94 23.23 -11.98
N THR A 13 -7.11 23.02 -13.26
CA THR A 13 -8.30 23.51 -13.98
C THR A 13 -9.52 22.64 -13.67
N GLU A 14 -10.74 23.19 -13.88
CA GLU A 14 -11.98 22.43 -13.66
C GLU A 14 -12.07 21.12 -14.48
N PRO A 15 -11.65 21.06 -15.76
CA PRO A 15 -11.60 19.79 -16.49
C PRO A 15 -10.73 18.72 -15.84
N ILE A 16 -9.57 19.10 -15.30
CA ILE A 16 -8.65 18.19 -14.59
C ILE A 16 -9.34 17.65 -13.32
N LYS A 17 -9.93 18.53 -12.51
CA LYS A 17 -10.64 18.11 -11.29
C LYS A 17 -11.80 17.17 -11.63
N ASN A 18 -12.56 17.48 -12.65
CA ASN A 18 -13.69 16.65 -13.09
C ASN A 18 -13.23 15.27 -13.56
N HIS A 19 -12.12 15.19 -14.32
CA HIS A 19 -11.54 13.90 -14.72
C HIS A 19 -11.13 13.06 -13.52
N ILE A 20 -10.41 13.66 -12.56
CA ILE A 20 -9.99 12.99 -11.33
C ILE A 20 -11.21 12.52 -10.52
N ASN A 21 -12.24 13.37 -10.36
CA ASN A 21 -13.47 13.02 -9.64
C ASN A 21 -14.18 11.83 -10.30
N THR A 22 -14.39 11.90 -11.62
CA THR A 22 -15.05 10.82 -12.36
C THR A 22 -14.28 9.51 -12.26
N ALA A 23 -12.94 9.57 -12.34
CA ALA A 23 -12.08 8.40 -12.21
C ALA A 23 -12.19 7.78 -10.82
N VAL A 24 -12.19 8.60 -9.76
CA VAL A 24 -12.32 8.16 -8.36
C VAL A 24 -13.69 7.58 -8.05
N ASP A 25 -14.77 8.12 -8.62
CA ASP A 25 -16.13 7.61 -8.43
C ASP A 25 -16.26 6.15 -8.89
N THR A 26 -15.42 5.70 -9.81
CA THR A 26 -15.38 4.29 -10.25
C THR A 26 -14.91 3.31 -9.15
N LEU A 27 -14.27 3.81 -8.09
CA LEU A 27 -13.77 2.98 -6.98
C LEU A 27 -14.90 2.56 -6.01
N ASP A 28 -16.02 3.25 -5.98
CA ASP A 28 -17.16 2.94 -5.10
C ASP A 28 -17.76 1.54 -5.36
N LYS A 29 -17.53 0.96 -6.54
CA LYS A 29 -18.01 -0.38 -6.91
C LYS A 29 -17.56 -1.51 -6.00
N TYR A 30 -16.51 -1.29 -5.21
CA TYR A 30 -15.97 -2.33 -4.30
C TYR A 30 -16.67 -2.39 -2.95
N ASN A 31 -17.57 -1.45 -2.62
CA ASN A 31 -18.31 -1.38 -1.35
C ASN A 31 -17.40 -1.52 -0.10
N LEU A 32 -16.22 -0.90 -0.13
CA LEU A 32 -15.22 -0.99 0.94
C LEU A 32 -15.34 0.11 2.00
N ASP A 33 -16.49 0.80 2.08
CA ASP A 33 -16.73 1.91 3.02
C ASP A 33 -15.60 2.96 3.02
N ILE A 34 -15.15 3.36 1.83
CA ILE A 34 -14.06 4.34 1.69
C ILE A 34 -14.41 5.62 2.46
N ILE A 35 -13.61 5.94 3.48
CA ILE A 35 -13.84 7.10 4.35
C ILE A 35 -13.52 8.40 3.60
N SER A 36 -12.33 8.45 3.00
CA SER A 36 -11.87 9.62 2.26
C SER A 36 -10.83 9.26 1.21
N ILE A 37 -10.79 10.05 0.14
CA ILE A 37 -9.74 9.98 -0.88
C ILE A 37 -9.13 11.37 -1.02
N ARG A 38 -7.80 11.43 -0.96
CA ARG A 38 -7.04 12.63 -1.26
C ARG A 38 -6.22 12.39 -2.52
N ALA A 39 -6.39 13.25 -3.52
CA ALA A 39 -5.57 13.29 -4.73
C ALA A 39 -4.63 14.48 -4.67
N ILE A 40 -3.32 14.26 -4.79
CA ILE A 40 -2.30 15.29 -4.84
C ILE A 40 -1.64 15.22 -6.23
N VAL A 41 -1.79 16.29 -6.99
CA VAL A 41 -1.12 16.45 -8.30
C VAL A 41 0.07 17.36 -8.11
N SER A 42 1.25 16.94 -8.56
CA SER A 42 2.49 17.71 -8.44
C SER A 42 3.22 17.79 -9.77
N ALA A 43 3.69 18.98 -10.14
CA ALA A 43 4.69 19.10 -11.19
C ALA A 43 6.06 18.73 -10.59
N GLU A 44 6.72 17.74 -11.16
CA GLU A 44 8.03 17.25 -10.69
C GLU A 44 9.03 17.23 -11.84
N GLU A 45 10.25 17.64 -11.56
CA GLU A 45 11.38 17.46 -12.46
C GLU A 45 12.30 16.38 -11.91
N LYS A 46 12.49 15.28 -12.66
CA LYS A 46 13.38 14.19 -12.27
C LYS A 46 14.45 14.00 -13.34
N LYS A 47 15.72 14.15 -12.96
CA LYS A 47 16.88 14.04 -13.87
C LYS A 47 16.77 14.96 -15.09
N GLY A 48 16.36 16.22 -14.92
CA GLY A 48 16.21 17.20 -16.01
C GLY A 48 15.02 16.93 -16.94
N ARG A 49 14.11 16.01 -16.59
CA ARG A 49 12.91 15.72 -17.38
C ARG A 49 11.67 16.18 -16.63
N PRO A 50 10.91 17.13 -17.18
CA PRO A 50 9.65 17.54 -16.58
C PRO A 50 8.65 16.38 -16.63
N GLY A 51 7.80 16.30 -15.63
CA GLY A 51 6.72 15.31 -15.53
C GLY A 51 5.72 15.73 -14.51
N ILE A 52 4.58 15.07 -14.51
CA ILE A 52 3.52 15.29 -13.56
C ILE A 52 3.34 14.01 -12.75
N SER A 53 3.31 14.13 -11.44
CA SER A 53 2.98 13.01 -10.55
C SER A 53 1.60 13.21 -9.93
N ILE A 54 0.84 12.12 -9.83
CA ILE A 54 -0.37 12.07 -9.05
C ILE A 54 -0.21 11.05 -7.93
N GLU A 55 -0.67 11.41 -6.73
CA GLU A 55 -0.70 10.55 -5.55
C GLU A 55 -2.12 10.47 -5.03
N PHE A 56 -2.67 9.26 -4.96
CA PHE A 56 -3.94 8.98 -4.31
C PHE A 56 -3.69 8.38 -2.93
N THR A 57 -4.26 9.00 -1.91
CA THR A 57 -4.33 8.45 -0.56
C THR A 57 -5.78 8.06 -0.29
N ILE A 58 -6.04 6.76 -0.20
CA ILE A 58 -7.38 6.18 0.00
C ILE A 58 -7.44 5.66 1.44
N ASN A 59 -8.30 6.24 2.26
CA ASN A 59 -8.49 5.84 3.65
C ASN A 59 -9.70 4.92 3.76
N LEU A 60 -9.47 3.72 4.25
CA LEU A 60 -10.45 2.68 4.53
C LEU A 60 -10.74 2.58 6.04
N PRO A 61 -11.81 1.88 6.47
CA PRO A 61 -12.05 1.56 7.87
C PRO A 61 -10.87 0.82 8.51
N HIS A 62 -10.83 0.82 9.85
CA HIS A 62 -9.81 0.12 10.65
C HIS A 62 -8.37 0.61 10.41
N LYS A 63 -8.18 1.92 10.14
CA LYS A 63 -6.88 2.56 9.92
C LYS A 63 -6.10 2.04 8.69
N ASN A 64 -6.76 1.37 7.78
CA ASN A 64 -6.15 0.95 6.53
C ASN A 64 -6.05 2.13 5.56
N THR A 65 -4.85 2.44 5.12
CA THR A 65 -4.59 3.50 4.14
C THR A 65 -3.84 2.93 2.95
N ILE A 66 -4.35 3.16 1.76
CA ILE A 66 -3.71 2.78 0.50
C ILE A 66 -3.15 4.05 -0.14
N VAL A 67 -1.86 4.04 -0.47
CA VAL A 67 -1.20 5.15 -1.18
C VAL A 67 -0.73 4.66 -2.53
N ILE A 68 -1.15 5.34 -3.59
CA ILE A 68 -0.78 5.03 -4.97
C ILE A 68 -0.18 6.28 -5.58
N LYS A 69 1.07 6.18 -6.02
CA LYS A 69 1.76 7.26 -6.71
C LYS A 69 2.07 6.84 -8.15
N GLN A 70 1.76 7.70 -9.11
CA GLN A 70 2.05 7.52 -10.52
C GLN A 70 2.63 8.80 -11.11
N ARG A 71 3.59 8.65 -12.00
CA ARG A 71 4.21 9.75 -12.75
C ARG A 71 4.10 9.49 -14.24
N ASP A 72 3.73 10.51 -14.98
CA ASP A 72 3.73 10.49 -16.43
C ASP A 72 4.06 11.88 -16.98
N LYS A 73 4.26 11.99 -18.31
CA LYS A 73 4.38 13.28 -18.99
C LYS A 73 3.01 13.94 -19.16
N ASP A 74 1.97 13.13 -19.28
CA ASP A 74 0.58 13.54 -19.41
C ASP A 74 -0.19 13.26 -18.10
N LEU A 75 -0.87 14.28 -17.58
CA LEU A 75 -1.62 14.17 -16.35
C LEU A 75 -2.79 13.18 -16.48
N TYR A 76 -3.52 13.20 -17.59
CA TYR A 76 -4.67 12.32 -17.78
C TYR A 76 -4.22 10.86 -17.81
N ALA A 77 -3.13 10.56 -18.51
CA ALA A 77 -2.54 9.22 -18.51
C ALA A 77 -2.07 8.80 -17.10
N ALA A 78 -1.45 9.71 -16.34
CA ALA A 78 -1.04 9.44 -14.96
C ALA A 78 -2.24 9.10 -14.06
N VAL A 79 -3.36 9.83 -14.18
CA VAL A 79 -4.60 9.57 -13.46
C VAL A 79 -5.17 8.20 -13.81
N ASP A 80 -5.29 7.88 -15.09
CA ASP A 80 -5.89 6.63 -15.56
C ASP A 80 -5.08 5.40 -15.11
N ILE A 81 -3.75 5.48 -15.18
CA ILE A 81 -2.86 4.41 -14.71
C ILE A 81 -2.97 4.26 -13.18
N ALA A 82 -2.97 5.37 -12.43
CA ALA A 82 -3.08 5.34 -10.98
C ALA A 82 -4.42 4.74 -10.51
N ILE A 83 -5.51 5.10 -11.15
CA ILE A 83 -6.84 4.53 -10.87
C ILE A 83 -6.90 3.04 -11.23
N GLY A 84 -6.29 2.64 -12.36
CA GLY A 84 -6.18 1.22 -12.72
C GLY A 84 -5.44 0.39 -11.65
N ARG A 85 -4.40 0.97 -11.04
CA ARG A 85 -3.69 0.36 -9.89
C ARG A 85 -4.57 0.33 -8.65
N ALA A 86 -5.31 1.42 -8.35
CA ALA A 86 -6.25 1.46 -7.25
C ALA A 86 -7.31 0.37 -7.35
N HIS A 87 -7.85 0.14 -8.54
CA HIS A 87 -8.79 -0.95 -8.78
C HIS A 87 -8.21 -2.32 -8.42
N LYS A 88 -6.96 -2.61 -8.80
CA LYS A 88 -6.32 -3.89 -8.50
C LYS A 88 -6.11 -4.08 -6.98
N VAL A 89 -5.67 -3.04 -6.28
CA VAL A 89 -5.42 -3.09 -4.83
C VAL A 89 -6.73 -3.24 -4.05
N LEU A 90 -7.76 -2.46 -4.40
CA LEU A 90 -9.07 -2.53 -3.75
C LEU A 90 -9.79 -3.86 -4.01
N ALA A 91 -9.68 -4.42 -5.22
CA ALA A 91 -10.21 -5.74 -5.52
C ALA A 91 -9.60 -6.82 -4.60
N ARG A 92 -8.27 -6.85 -4.46
CA ARG A 92 -7.58 -7.78 -3.55
C ARG A 92 -7.98 -7.56 -2.09
N HIS A 93 -8.16 -6.31 -1.68
CA HIS A 93 -8.60 -5.99 -0.32
C HIS A 93 -10.02 -6.50 -0.07
N HIS A 94 -10.92 -6.32 -1.02
CA HIS A 94 -12.29 -6.83 -0.96
C HIS A 94 -12.34 -8.36 -0.90
N GLU A 95 -11.54 -9.06 -1.72
CA GLU A 95 -11.44 -10.52 -1.70
C GLU A 95 -10.97 -11.05 -0.34
N LYS A 96 -9.95 -10.42 0.26
CA LYS A 96 -9.48 -10.77 1.60
C LYS A 96 -10.56 -10.61 2.67
N MET A 97 -11.38 -9.56 2.60
CA MET A 97 -12.47 -9.35 3.55
C MET A 97 -13.56 -10.42 3.43
N ILE A 98 -13.86 -10.88 2.21
CA ILE A 98 -14.86 -11.94 1.98
C ILE A 98 -14.34 -13.28 2.50
N ASP A 99 -13.06 -13.61 2.29
CA ASP A 99 -12.46 -14.86 2.75
C ASP A 99 -12.42 -14.97 4.29
N HIS A 100 -12.16 -13.88 5.00
CA HIS A 100 -12.24 -13.85 6.46
C HIS A 100 -13.66 -13.98 7.02
N SER A 101 -14.70 -13.85 6.20
CA SER A 101 -16.10 -14.03 6.59
C SER A 101 -16.57 -15.49 6.54
N LYS A 102 -15.74 -16.42 6.05
CA LYS A 102 -16.05 -17.87 6.05
C LYS A 102 -15.45 -18.51 7.30
N PRO A 103 -16.26 -19.07 8.22
CA PRO A 103 -15.74 -19.79 9.37
C PRO A 103 -15.12 -21.11 8.95
N GLY A 104 -13.82 -21.23 9.07
CA GLY A 104 -13.09 -22.48 8.97
C GLY A 104 -12.31 -22.67 7.69
N MET A 105 -11.15 -22.04 7.61
CA MET A 105 -9.92 -22.59 7.04
C MET A 105 -8.80 -21.57 7.25
N GLU A 106 -7.98 -21.81 8.28
CA GLU A 106 -6.67 -21.20 8.37
C GLU A 106 -5.83 -21.72 7.19
N GLN A 107 -5.75 -20.93 6.14
CA GLN A 107 -4.72 -21.10 5.13
C GLN A 107 -3.96 -19.78 5.03
N ASN A 108 -2.81 -19.75 5.70
CA ASN A 108 -1.72 -18.84 5.40
C ASN A 108 -1.31 -19.04 3.93
N THR A 109 -1.96 -18.35 3.03
CA THR A 109 -1.52 -18.27 1.64
C THR A 109 -0.99 -16.86 1.42
N TYR A 110 0.29 -16.66 1.77
CA TYR A 110 1.09 -15.60 1.17
C TYR A 110 1.39 -16.04 -0.25
N ASP A 111 0.46 -15.77 -1.14
CA ASP A 111 0.65 -15.99 -2.56
C ASP A 111 1.56 -14.88 -3.10
N HIS A 112 2.85 -15.20 -3.22
CA HIS A 112 3.77 -14.47 -4.06
C HIS A 112 3.33 -14.65 -5.51
N LEU A 113 2.35 -13.88 -5.97
CA LEU A 113 2.11 -13.74 -7.38
C LEU A 113 3.21 -12.85 -7.97
N ASN A 114 4.26 -13.50 -8.48
CA ASN A 114 5.10 -12.97 -9.51
C ASN A 114 4.22 -12.54 -10.68
N LEU A 115 3.89 -11.27 -10.76
CA LEU A 115 3.45 -10.66 -12.01
C LEU A 115 4.69 -10.11 -12.69
N GLU A 116 5.33 -10.97 -13.49
CA GLU A 116 6.13 -10.52 -14.61
C GLU A 116 5.20 -9.72 -15.54
N SER A 117 5.35 -8.42 -15.53
CA SER A 117 5.01 -7.54 -16.64
C SER A 117 5.84 -6.30 -16.53
N ASP A 118 6.88 -6.35 -17.36
CA ASP A 118 7.64 -5.27 -17.96
C ASP A 118 6.92 -3.91 -17.94
N ALA A 119 7.60 -2.94 -17.35
CA ALA A 119 7.60 -1.49 -17.50
C ALA A 119 7.55 -0.74 -16.15
N GLY A 120 8.72 -0.36 -15.64
CA GLY A 120 8.88 0.75 -14.70
C GLY A 120 8.42 0.45 -13.27
N HIS A 121 9.21 -0.34 -12.54
CA HIS A 121 9.11 -0.42 -11.08
C HIS A 121 9.41 0.96 -10.48
N GLU A 122 8.37 1.75 -10.22
CA GLU A 122 8.42 2.74 -9.16
C GLU A 122 7.91 2.01 -7.91
N ASP A 123 8.76 1.94 -6.87
CA ASP A 123 8.50 1.23 -5.62
C ASP A 123 7.18 1.69 -4.99
N GLU A 124 6.21 0.80 -4.89
CA GLU A 124 4.93 1.06 -4.22
C GLU A 124 5.09 0.80 -2.73
N ILE A 125 5.08 1.85 -1.93
CA ILE A 125 5.10 1.74 -0.46
C ILE A 125 3.65 1.63 0.02
N VAL A 126 3.29 0.46 0.52
CA VAL A 126 2.02 0.23 1.19
C VAL A 126 2.25 0.39 2.70
N PRO A 127 1.71 1.43 3.36
CA PRO A 127 1.80 1.53 4.81
C PRO A 127 1.02 0.38 5.44
N MET A 128 1.69 -0.35 6.33
CA MET A 128 1.10 -1.43 7.11
C MET A 128 1.14 -1.06 8.59
N ASP A 129 0.03 -1.25 9.30
CA ASP A 129 0.04 -1.13 10.76
C ASP A 129 0.78 -2.35 11.35
N LEU A 130 1.78 -2.05 12.18
CA LEU A 130 2.54 -3.06 12.87
C LEU A 130 1.77 -3.44 14.15
N GLU A 131 1.07 -4.57 14.13
CA GLU A 131 0.42 -5.11 15.32
C GLU A 131 1.46 -5.79 16.22
N LEU A 132 2.05 -5.00 17.13
CA LEU A 132 2.94 -5.51 18.17
C LEU A 132 2.07 -5.99 19.34
N HIS A 133 1.81 -7.31 19.41
CA HIS A 133 0.98 -7.88 20.45
C HIS A 133 1.72 -7.93 21.80
N LYS A 134 2.01 -9.05 22.36
CA LYS A 134 2.68 -9.16 23.66
C LYS A 134 4.20 -9.02 23.52
N PRO A 135 4.90 -8.51 24.55
CA PRO A 135 6.37 -8.61 24.57
C PRO A 135 6.80 -10.06 24.41
N LEU A 136 7.80 -10.30 23.55
CA LEU A 136 8.34 -11.62 23.26
C LEU A 136 9.79 -11.72 23.73
N GLU A 137 10.19 -12.91 24.18
CA GLU A 137 11.59 -13.21 24.35
C GLU A 137 12.28 -13.46 23.00
N ILE A 138 13.60 -13.20 22.93
CA ILE A 138 14.36 -13.35 21.68
C ILE A 138 14.27 -14.79 21.15
N GLU A 139 14.23 -15.77 22.05
CA GLU A 139 14.14 -17.18 21.69
C GLU A 139 12.77 -17.55 21.13
N GLU A 140 11.70 -16.97 21.67
CA GLU A 140 10.33 -17.13 21.14
C GLU A 140 10.21 -16.50 19.78
N ALA A 141 10.69 -15.26 19.61
CA ALA A 141 10.73 -14.57 18.34
C ALA A 141 11.52 -15.33 17.26
N LEU A 142 12.65 -15.96 17.67
CA LEU A 142 13.45 -16.79 16.77
C LEU A 142 12.70 -18.06 16.34
N SER A 143 11.98 -18.71 17.24
CA SER A 143 11.18 -19.89 16.92
C SER A 143 10.06 -19.54 15.96
N MET A 144 9.32 -18.45 16.22
CA MET A 144 8.27 -17.95 15.34
C MET A 144 8.81 -17.60 13.94
N LEU A 145 9.96 -16.93 13.84
CA LEU A 145 10.56 -16.59 12.56
C LEU A 145 11.04 -17.83 11.80
N LYS A 146 11.54 -18.89 12.49
CA LYS A 146 11.93 -20.15 11.84
C LYS A 146 10.75 -20.91 11.26
N GLU A 147 9.63 -20.94 11.98
CA GLU A 147 8.41 -21.62 11.56
C GLU A 147 7.64 -20.85 10.48
N SER A 148 7.83 -19.53 10.44
CA SER A 148 7.21 -18.69 9.42
C SER A 148 8.00 -18.69 8.11
N SER A 149 7.30 -18.43 7.00
CA SER A 149 7.93 -18.15 5.70
C SER A 149 8.47 -16.72 5.59
N GLN A 150 8.35 -15.91 6.63
CA GLN A 150 8.78 -14.51 6.65
C GLN A 150 10.30 -14.39 6.71
N HIS A 151 10.84 -13.32 6.12
CA HIS A 151 12.25 -13.00 6.14
C HIS A 151 12.67 -12.19 7.37
N PHE A 152 11.73 -11.53 8.04
CA PHE A 152 11.97 -10.75 9.25
C PHE A 152 10.75 -10.77 10.16
N LEU A 153 10.99 -10.49 11.45
CA LEU A 153 9.97 -10.33 12.48
C LEU A 153 10.28 -9.07 13.29
N ILE A 154 9.30 -8.21 13.48
CA ILE A 154 9.41 -7.05 14.37
C ILE A 154 8.60 -7.37 15.63
N PHE A 155 9.19 -7.15 16.80
CA PHE A 155 8.56 -7.44 18.09
C PHE A 155 9.05 -6.48 19.18
N ASN A 156 8.31 -6.36 20.26
CA ASN A 156 8.76 -5.68 21.46
C ASN A 156 9.38 -6.71 22.42
N ASP A 157 10.54 -6.39 22.99
CA ASP A 157 11.12 -7.17 24.08
C ASP A 157 10.48 -6.80 25.44
N HIS A 158 10.85 -7.53 26.51
CA HIS A 158 10.33 -7.25 27.86
C HIS A 158 10.76 -5.90 28.43
N ASP A 159 11.78 -5.27 27.86
CA ASP A 159 12.20 -3.90 28.18
C ASP A 159 11.41 -2.85 27.39
N ASN A 160 10.35 -3.26 26.67
CA ASN A 160 9.51 -2.42 25.82
C ASN A 160 10.28 -1.75 24.67
N LYS A 161 11.38 -2.37 24.22
CA LYS A 161 12.15 -1.93 23.04
C LYS A 161 11.70 -2.70 21.82
N THR A 162 11.48 -1.98 20.74
CA THR A 162 11.19 -2.60 19.45
C THR A 162 12.44 -3.21 18.85
N ARG A 163 12.40 -4.49 18.54
CA ARG A 163 13.48 -5.27 17.93
C ARG A 163 13.08 -5.75 16.54
N VAL A 164 14.09 -5.94 15.69
CA VAL A 164 13.95 -6.53 14.37
C VAL A 164 14.85 -7.75 14.27
N LEU A 165 14.24 -8.93 14.12
CA LEU A 165 14.92 -10.18 13.86
C LEU A 165 14.78 -10.53 12.38
N HIS A 166 15.87 -10.86 11.67
CA HIS A 166 15.82 -11.19 10.25
C HIS A 166 16.67 -12.40 9.89
N LYS A 167 16.24 -13.15 8.86
CA LYS A 167 17.01 -14.26 8.27
C LYS A 167 18.12 -13.67 7.38
N ARG A 168 19.38 -14.09 7.63
CA ARG A 168 20.52 -13.70 6.81
C ARG A 168 20.78 -14.73 5.71
N ASN A 169 21.47 -14.32 4.65
CA ASN A 169 21.83 -15.20 3.53
C ASN A 169 22.82 -16.31 3.91
N ASP A 170 23.49 -16.18 5.07
CA ASP A 170 24.45 -17.17 5.61
C ASP A 170 23.79 -18.17 6.59
N GLU A 171 22.47 -18.37 6.48
CA GLU A 171 21.65 -19.23 7.33
C GLU A 171 21.65 -18.85 8.83
N LYS A 172 22.16 -17.65 9.15
CA LYS A 172 22.13 -17.07 10.50
C LYS A 172 21.00 -16.05 10.63
N PHE A 173 20.81 -15.60 11.87
CA PHE A 173 19.83 -14.56 12.18
C PHE A 173 20.53 -13.31 12.66
N GLY A 174 20.03 -12.14 12.25
CA GLY A 174 20.45 -10.84 12.73
C GLY A 174 19.38 -10.23 13.63
N LEU A 175 19.79 -9.59 14.72
CA LEU A 175 18.94 -8.89 15.66
C LEU A 175 19.39 -7.43 15.77
N TYR A 176 18.45 -6.47 15.66
CA TYR A 176 18.63 -5.04 15.85
C TYR A 176 17.73 -4.52 16.95
#